data_24425ba6899897af8f177bb45e65fd08
#
_entry.id   24425ba6899897af8f177bb45e65fd08
#
_cell.length_a   1.000
_cell.length_b   1.000
_cell.length_c   1.000
_cell.angle_alpha   90.00
_cell.angle_beta   90.00
_cell.angle_gamma   90.00
#
_symmetry.space_group_name_H-M   'P 1'
#
loop_
_entity.id
_entity.type
_entity.pdbx_description
1 polymer ?
#
loop_
_entity_poly.entity_id
_entity_poly.type
_entity_poly.pdbx_seq_one_letter_code
_entity_poly.pdbx_strand_id
1 'polypeptide(L)'
;MDGRLLPGPTLSVDGKAVVTHLCVLIDDHSRLIPFAAYYPQANTEAFHHCLKEAVLRRGLPRKLYTDQGKPFVNGHSRLVCAQLGIRLLHARPYHSWSKGKCERLILSIQQGFESLLKLQAAKDLADLNAKLSVWIQTDYHQRQHSSTGVSPQARYQAAAALLRYPEKGVDLEPLFYLRLDRTVRKSGVVRLGNVFYEVPLHLRGLRVQLRFDPCKRTRVEVWHQGKFASLARPVNVHLNSQIP
;
A
#
# COMPACT_ATOMS: atom_id res chain seq x y z
N MET A 1 -8.21 -3.76 12.61
CA MET A 1 -8.29 -3.11 11.28
C MET A 1 -8.68 -4.14 10.26
N ASP A 2 -9.54 -3.81 9.32
CA ASP A 2 -9.96 -4.69 8.22
C ASP A 2 -9.61 -4.01 6.88
N GLY A 3 -9.09 -4.78 5.92
CA GLY A 3 -8.57 -4.26 4.64
C GLY A 3 -9.26 -4.91 3.44
N ARG A 4 -9.60 -4.08 2.44
CA ARG A 4 -10.25 -4.48 1.18
C ARG A 4 -9.62 -3.81 -0.03
N LEU A 5 -9.73 -4.49 -1.15
CA LEU A 5 -9.27 -4.01 -2.45
C LEU A 5 -10.34 -4.38 -3.49
N LEU A 6 -10.95 -3.36 -4.11
CA LEU A 6 -12.19 -3.48 -4.88
C LEU A 6 -12.11 -2.63 -6.16
N PRO A 7 -12.88 -2.97 -7.21
CA PRO A 7 -13.06 -2.07 -8.34
C PRO A 7 -13.64 -0.72 -7.88
N GLY A 8 -13.14 0.36 -8.45
CA GLY A 8 -13.57 1.73 -8.24
C GLY A 8 -14.08 2.38 -9.53
N PRO A 9 -14.27 3.70 -9.54
CA PRO A 9 -14.73 4.42 -10.70
C PRO A 9 -13.74 4.34 -11.87
N THR A 10 -14.28 4.45 -13.08
CA THR A 10 -13.48 4.53 -14.31
C THR A 10 -13.07 5.98 -14.54
N LEU A 11 -11.79 6.21 -14.78
CA LEU A 11 -11.24 7.51 -15.16
C LEU A 11 -10.92 7.52 -16.66
N SER A 12 -11.06 8.69 -17.28
CA SER A 12 -10.54 8.94 -18.62
C SER A 12 -9.13 9.50 -18.49
N VAL A 13 -8.11 8.74 -18.88
CA VAL A 13 -6.70 9.16 -18.88
C VAL A 13 -6.20 9.09 -20.33
N ASP A 14 -5.80 10.22 -20.89
CA ASP A 14 -5.36 10.33 -22.28
C ASP A 14 -6.36 9.72 -23.29
N GLY A 15 -7.67 9.97 -23.07
CA GLY A 15 -8.75 9.45 -23.89
C GLY A 15 -9.03 7.94 -23.72
N LYS A 16 -8.36 7.26 -22.81
CA LYS A 16 -8.58 5.84 -22.50
C LYS A 16 -9.33 5.68 -21.19
N ALA A 17 -10.32 4.79 -21.18
CA ALA A 17 -11.03 4.42 -19.96
C ALA A 17 -10.16 3.48 -19.11
N VAL A 18 -9.79 3.93 -17.91
CA VAL A 18 -9.00 3.16 -16.95
C VAL A 18 -9.86 2.89 -15.71
N VAL A 19 -10.11 1.61 -15.43
CA VAL A 19 -10.78 1.21 -14.18
C VAL A 19 -9.80 1.35 -13.02
N THR A 20 -10.19 2.11 -12.00
CA THR A 20 -9.41 2.23 -10.78
C THR A 20 -9.78 1.14 -9.77
N HIS A 21 -8.95 0.97 -8.75
CA HIS A 21 -9.19 0.01 -7.68
C HIS A 21 -9.04 0.69 -6.32
N LEU A 22 -10.11 0.67 -5.53
CA LEU A 22 -10.11 1.20 -4.17
C LEU A 22 -9.40 0.22 -3.23
N CYS A 23 -8.34 0.67 -2.57
CA CYS A 23 -7.82 0.01 -1.37
C CYS A 23 -8.26 0.81 -0.15
N VAL A 24 -8.94 0.17 0.78
CA VAL A 24 -9.48 0.81 1.98
C VAL A 24 -9.18 -0.02 3.21
N LEU A 25 -8.82 0.65 4.30
CA LEU A 25 -8.66 0.08 5.62
C LEU A 25 -9.68 0.73 6.56
N ILE A 26 -10.30 -0.08 7.42
CA ILE A 26 -11.23 0.39 8.45
C ILE A 26 -10.79 -0.08 9.83
N ASP A 27 -10.84 0.81 10.81
CA ASP A 27 -10.67 0.42 12.20
C ASP A 27 -11.95 -0.23 12.74
N ASP A 28 -11.81 -1.46 13.22
CA ASP A 28 -12.95 -2.26 13.66
C ASP A 28 -13.66 -1.67 14.90
N HIS A 29 -12.93 -0.97 15.75
CA HIS A 29 -13.48 -0.34 16.95
C HIS A 29 -14.24 0.94 16.62
N SER A 30 -13.58 1.90 16.00
CA SER A 30 -14.11 3.25 15.79
C SER A 30 -14.90 3.41 14.50
N ARG A 31 -14.73 2.52 13.53
CA ARG A 31 -15.21 2.65 12.14
C ARG A 31 -14.45 3.73 11.34
N LEU A 32 -13.42 4.33 11.92
CA LEU A 32 -12.57 5.29 11.23
C LEU A 32 -11.85 4.63 10.06
N ILE A 33 -11.69 5.34 8.96
CA ILE A 33 -10.85 4.95 7.82
C ILE A 33 -9.43 5.46 8.08
N PRO A 34 -8.47 4.63 8.50
CA PRO A 34 -7.09 5.06 8.71
C PRO A 34 -6.45 5.61 7.46
N PHE A 35 -6.71 4.93 6.33
CA PHE A 35 -6.35 5.38 5.00
C PHE A 35 -7.17 4.64 3.94
N ALA A 36 -7.46 5.34 2.84
CA ALA A 36 -8.02 4.78 1.61
C ALA A 36 -7.48 5.55 0.41
N ALA A 37 -7.28 4.86 -0.70
CA ALA A 37 -6.91 5.46 -1.97
C ALA A 37 -7.33 4.56 -3.14
N TYR A 38 -7.54 5.19 -4.30
CA TYR A 38 -7.69 4.51 -5.58
C TYR A 38 -6.32 4.30 -6.23
N TYR A 39 -6.17 3.16 -6.88
CA TYR A 39 -4.94 2.73 -7.55
C TYR A 39 -5.26 2.27 -8.98
N PRO A 40 -4.28 2.31 -9.89
CA PRO A 40 -4.49 1.80 -11.26
C PRO A 40 -4.56 0.27 -11.32
N GLN A 41 -4.09 -0.43 -10.28
CA GLN A 41 -4.08 -1.88 -10.22
C GLN A 41 -4.37 -2.41 -8.83
N ALA A 42 -5.10 -3.54 -8.76
CA ALA A 42 -5.38 -4.29 -7.54
C ALA A 42 -4.22 -5.25 -7.22
N ASN A 43 -3.11 -4.74 -6.70
CA ASN A 43 -1.90 -5.52 -6.46
C ASN A 43 -1.35 -5.36 -5.03
N THR A 44 -0.29 -6.12 -4.72
CA THR A 44 0.38 -6.07 -3.42
C THR A 44 0.96 -4.68 -3.11
N GLU A 45 1.41 -3.96 -4.14
CA GLU A 45 2.00 -2.63 -4.01
C GLU A 45 0.96 -1.61 -3.53
N ALA A 46 -0.25 -1.63 -4.11
CA ALA A 46 -1.38 -0.81 -3.67
C ALA A 46 -1.74 -1.08 -2.21
N PHE A 47 -1.79 -2.36 -1.82
CA PHE A 47 -2.07 -2.74 -0.43
C PHE A 47 -0.97 -2.27 0.53
N HIS A 48 0.29 -2.44 0.20
CA HIS A 48 1.41 -2.02 1.05
C HIS A 48 1.48 -0.51 1.19
N HIS A 49 1.26 0.25 0.11
CA HIS A 49 1.17 1.70 0.18
C HIS A 49 0.02 2.13 1.11
N CYS A 50 -1.17 1.53 0.94
CA CYS A 50 -2.32 1.81 1.78
C CYS A 50 -2.04 1.49 3.27
N LEU A 51 -1.42 0.35 3.57
CA LEU A 51 -1.06 -0.04 4.93
C LEU A 51 -0.01 0.91 5.53
N LYS A 52 1.02 1.28 4.76
CA LYS A 52 2.06 2.22 5.20
C LYS A 52 1.45 3.57 5.59
N GLU A 53 0.64 4.15 4.72
CA GLU A 53 -0.03 5.43 4.98
C GLU A 53 -0.97 5.35 6.20
N ALA A 54 -1.68 4.25 6.36
CA ALA A 54 -2.55 4.04 7.53
C ALA A 54 -1.74 3.98 8.83
N VAL A 55 -0.61 3.26 8.84
CA VAL A 55 0.27 3.15 10.00
C VAL A 55 0.90 4.50 10.35
N LEU A 56 1.38 5.25 9.37
CA LEU A 56 1.96 6.57 9.58
C LEU A 56 0.96 7.58 10.15
N ARG A 57 -0.29 7.54 9.69
CA ARG A 57 -1.33 8.51 10.09
C ARG A 57 -2.05 8.14 11.37
N ARG A 58 -2.25 6.85 11.62
CA ARG A 58 -3.18 6.36 12.67
C ARG A 58 -2.57 5.30 13.59
N GLY A 59 -1.29 4.98 13.42
CA GLY A 59 -0.58 4.03 14.26
C GLY A 59 -0.75 2.57 13.84
N LEU A 60 -0.13 1.68 14.63
CA LEU A 60 0.00 0.25 14.36
C LEU A 60 -1.22 -0.53 14.84
N PRO A 61 -1.98 -1.21 13.97
CA PRO A 61 -3.05 -2.10 14.42
C PRO A 61 -2.46 -3.33 15.11
N ARG A 62 -3.14 -3.86 16.11
CA ARG A 62 -2.76 -5.16 16.72
C ARG A 62 -3.04 -6.33 15.78
N LYS A 63 -4.13 -6.23 15.02
CA LYS A 63 -4.59 -7.25 14.07
C LYS A 63 -5.02 -6.57 12.79
N LEU A 64 -4.63 -7.17 11.65
CA LEU A 64 -5.09 -6.78 10.33
C LEU A 64 -5.84 -7.97 9.73
N TYR A 65 -7.11 -7.78 9.42
CA TYR A 65 -7.98 -8.77 8.84
C TYR A 65 -8.22 -8.46 7.36
N THR A 66 -8.00 -9.43 6.49
CA THR A 66 -8.14 -9.25 5.03
C THR A 66 -8.88 -10.45 4.43
N ASP A 67 -9.33 -10.32 3.19
CA ASP A 67 -9.77 -11.47 2.44
C ASP A 67 -8.58 -12.34 1.97
N GLN A 68 -8.87 -13.40 1.20
CA GLN A 68 -7.85 -14.29 0.65
C GLN A 68 -7.36 -13.85 -0.74
N GLY A 69 -7.52 -12.58 -1.10
CA GLY A 69 -7.01 -12.04 -2.36
C GLY A 69 -5.47 -12.14 -2.44
N LYS A 70 -4.96 -12.38 -3.66
CA LYS A 70 -3.51 -12.49 -3.91
C LYS A 70 -2.67 -11.33 -3.32
N PRO A 71 -3.13 -10.07 -3.32
CA PRO A 71 -2.40 -8.96 -2.71
C PRO A 71 -2.12 -9.14 -1.22
N PHE A 72 -2.97 -9.86 -0.51
CA PHE A 72 -2.88 -10.04 0.94
C PHE A 72 -2.19 -11.35 1.34
N VAL A 73 -2.40 -12.43 0.56
CA VAL A 73 -1.94 -13.79 0.88
C VAL A 73 -0.61 -14.09 0.19
N ASN A 74 0.42 -13.31 0.48
CA ASN A 74 1.76 -13.54 -0.05
C ASN A 74 2.81 -13.43 1.05
N GLY A 75 3.98 -14.01 0.80
CA GLY A 75 5.09 -14.03 1.78
C GLY A 75 5.56 -12.64 2.17
N HIS A 76 5.51 -11.68 1.24
CA HIS A 76 5.95 -10.32 1.51
C HIS A 76 4.99 -9.58 2.44
N SER A 77 3.68 -9.67 2.24
CA SER A 77 2.67 -9.08 3.15
C SER A 77 2.76 -9.67 4.56
N ARG A 78 3.01 -10.98 4.68
CA ARG A 78 3.25 -11.62 5.98
C ARG A 78 4.49 -11.09 6.67
N LEU A 79 5.59 -10.92 5.91
CA LEU A 79 6.85 -10.40 6.44
C LEU A 79 6.70 -8.95 6.94
N VAL A 80 6.08 -8.07 6.13
CA VAL A 80 5.81 -6.67 6.52
C VAL A 80 4.99 -6.61 7.80
N CYS A 81 3.89 -7.36 7.86
CA CYS A 81 3.05 -7.38 9.06
C CYS A 81 3.81 -7.92 10.29
N ALA A 82 4.61 -8.97 10.14
CA ALA A 82 5.43 -9.53 11.22
C ALA A 82 6.45 -8.51 11.75
N GLN A 83 7.15 -7.81 10.86
CA GLN A 83 8.12 -6.76 11.22
C GLN A 83 7.47 -5.57 11.95
N LEU A 84 6.22 -5.24 11.60
CA LEU A 84 5.43 -4.21 12.26
C LEU A 84 4.74 -4.68 13.56
N GLY A 85 4.91 -5.96 13.95
CA GLY A 85 4.21 -6.54 15.07
C GLY A 85 2.69 -6.58 14.89
N ILE A 86 2.23 -6.73 13.65
CA ILE A 86 0.82 -6.81 13.25
C ILE A 86 0.46 -8.29 13.00
N ARG A 87 -0.55 -8.81 13.70
CA ARG A 87 -1.07 -10.16 13.42
C ARG A 87 -1.96 -10.10 12.18
N LEU A 88 -1.46 -10.63 11.06
CA LEU A 88 -2.22 -10.75 9.82
C LEU A 88 -3.16 -11.96 9.90
N LEU A 89 -4.44 -11.74 9.65
CA LEU A 89 -5.51 -12.73 9.68
C LEU A 89 -6.26 -12.69 8.34
N HIS A 90 -6.59 -13.86 7.81
CA HIS A 90 -7.37 -13.97 6.59
C HIS A 90 -8.78 -14.51 6.89
N ALA A 91 -9.78 -13.96 6.20
CA ALA A 91 -11.15 -14.45 6.27
C ALA A 91 -11.21 -15.93 5.87
N ARG A 92 -11.90 -16.73 6.66
CA ARG A 92 -12.20 -18.12 6.26
C ARG A 92 -13.19 -18.07 5.07
N PRO A 93 -13.04 -18.97 4.09
CA PRO A 93 -14.03 -19.12 3.04
C PRO A 93 -15.42 -19.32 3.67
N TYR A 94 -16.46 -18.70 3.07
CA TYR A 94 -17.88 -18.84 3.48
C TYR A 94 -18.28 -18.24 4.83
N HIS A 95 -17.43 -17.49 5.55
CA HIS A 95 -17.83 -16.75 6.76
C HIS A 95 -18.21 -15.29 6.42
N SER A 96 -19.43 -15.10 5.90
CA SER A 96 -19.95 -13.80 5.42
C SER A 96 -20.14 -12.75 6.52
N TRP A 97 -20.46 -13.15 7.75
CA TRP A 97 -20.75 -12.22 8.86
C TRP A 97 -19.55 -11.37 9.32
N SER A 98 -18.32 -11.81 9.06
CA SER A 98 -17.11 -11.00 9.28
C SER A 98 -16.93 -9.87 8.25
N LYS A 99 -17.70 -9.89 7.15
CA LYS A 99 -17.59 -8.94 6.02
C LYS A 99 -18.52 -7.73 6.13
N GLY A 100 -19.60 -7.82 6.92
CA GLY A 100 -20.67 -6.81 6.94
C GLY A 100 -20.22 -5.38 7.26
N LYS A 101 -19.14 -5.22 8.05
CA LYS A 101 -18.61 -3.90 8.38
C LYS A 101 -17.92 -3.23 7.18
N CYS A 102 -17.09 -3.98 6.47
CA CYS A 102 -16.46 -3.51 5.25
C CYS A 102 -17.47 -3.31 4.12
N GLU A 103 -18.43 -4.19 3.95
CA GLU A 103 -19.49 -4.05 2.96
C GLU A 103 -20.29 -2.75 3.18
N ARG A 104 -20.64 -2.45 4.43
CA ARG A 104 -21.32 -1.19 4.78
C ARG A 104 -20.44 0.04 4.52
N LEU A 105 -19.13 -0.04 4.80
CA LEU A 105 -18.20 1.02 4.46
C LEU A 105 -18.14 1.25 2.95
N ILE A 106 -18.04 0.17 2.18
CA ILE A 106 -17.99 0.23 0.71
C ILE A 106 -19.26 0.91 0.17
N LEU A 107 -20.45 0.48 0.65
CA LEU A 107 -21.72 1.14 0.30
C LEU A 107 -21.71 2.63 0.67
N SER A 108 -21.14 2.99 1.83
CA SER A 108 -21.02 4.40 2.23
C SER A 108 -20.12 5.21 1.30
N ILE A 109 -19.01 4.63 0.80
CA ILE A 109 -18.14 5.28 -0.18
C ILE A 109 -18.86 5.41 -1.52
N GLN A 110 -19.50 4.34 -2.00
CA GLN A 110 -20.21 4.33 -3.28
C GLN A 110 -21.37 5.32 -3.30
N GLN A 111 -22.21 5.30 -2.26
CA GLN A 111 -23.41 6.15 -2.17
C GLN A 111 -23.08 7.59 -1.77
N GLY A 112 -22.08 7.79 -0.92
CA GLY A 112 -21.63 9.11 -0.49
C GLY A 112 -20.64 9.73 -1.47
N PHE A 113 -19.44 9.19 -1.56
CA PHE A 113 -18.35 9.78 -2.34
C PHE A 113 -18.50 9.57 -3.86
N GLU A 114 -18.68 8.32 -4.32
CA GLU A 114 -18.70 8.05 -5.76
C GLU A 114 -19.92 8.66 -6.46
N SER A 115 -21.03 8.86 -5.74
CA SER A 115 -22.18 9.59 -6.28
C SER A 115 -21.89 11.06 -6.51
N LEU A 116 -21.02 11.71 -5.70
CA LEU A 116 -20.58 13.08 -5.91
C LEU A 116 -19.71 13.24 -7.16
N LEU A 117 -18.98 12.20 -7.55
CA LEU A 117 -18.17 12.21 -8.78
C LEU A 117 -19.03 12.32 -10.04
N LYS A 118 -20.31 11.94 -9.99
CA LYS A 118 -21.27 12.15 -11.10
C LYS A 118 -21.55 13.64 -11.34
N LEU A 119 -21.43 14.45 -10.29
CA LEU A 119 -21.63 15.91 -10.37
C LEU A 119 -20.30 16.64 -10.64
N GLN A 120 -19.21 16.12 -10.06
CA GLN A 120 -17.87 16.70 -10.18
C GLN A 120 -16.87 15.59 -10.49
N ALA A 121 -16.75 15.23 -11.76
CA ALA A 121 -15.83 14.22 -12.22
C ALA A 121 -14.38 14.51 -11.79
N ALA A 122 -13.63 13.47 -11.49
CA ALA A 122 -12.21 13.61 -11.21
C ALA A 122 -11.42 13.75 -12.51
N LYS A 123 -10.44 14.65 -12.53
CA LYS A 123 -9.59 14.93 -13.69
C LYS A 123 -8.59 13.80 -13.95
N ASP A 124 -8.03 13.29 -12.87
CA ASP A 124 -7.02 12.22 -12.87
C ASP A 124 -7.05 11.46 -11.54
N LEU A 125 -6.14 10.50 -11.37
CA LEU A 125 -6.04 9.68 -10.18
C LEU A 125 -5.63 10.49 -8.92
N ALA A 126 -4.83 11.53 -9.10
CA ALA A 126 -4.40 12.39 -7.99
C ALA A 126 -5.58 13.23 -7.48
N ASP A 127 -6.35 13.84 -8.38
CA ASP A 127 -7.56 14.58 -8.06
C ASP A 127 -8.63 13.68 -7.43
N LEU A 128 -8.80 12.45 -7.94
CA LEU A 128 -9.71 11.46 -7.36
C LEU A 128 -9.35 11.15 -5.90
N ASN A 129 -8.07 10.92 -5.63
CA ASN A 129 -7.58 10.62 -4.29
C ASN A 129 -7.64 11.82 -3.35
N ALA A 130 -7.39 13.03 -3.86
CA ALA A 130 -7.55 14.27 -3.09
C ALA A 130 -9.01 14.48 -2.67
N LYS A 131 -9.95 14.33 -3.59
CA LYS A 131 -11.40 14.41 -3.31
C LYS A 131 -11.85 13.34 -2.31
N LEU A 132 -11.39 12.10 -2.46
CA LEU A 132 -11.67 11.02 -1.51
C LEU A 132 -11.16 11.37 -0.10
N SER A 133 -9.93 11.86 -0.01
CA SER A 133 -9.33 12.25 1.28
C SER A 133 -10.11 13.36 1.98
N VAL A 134 -10.53 14.38 1.25
CA VAL A 134 -11.37 15.46 1.76
C VAL A 134 -12.69 14.91 2.25
N TRP A 135 -13.41 14.14 1.43
CA TRP A 135 -14.71 13.55 1.81
C TRP A 135 -14.60 12.67 3.06
N ILE A 136 -13.55 11.83 3.16
CA ILE A 136 -13.32 11.00 4.36
C ILE A 136 -13.19 11.88 5.60
N GLN A 137 -12.44 12.97 5.54
CA GLN A 137 -12.13 13.80 6.71
C GLN A 137 -13.27 14.73 7.10
N THR A 138 -13.97 15.32 6.14
CA THR A 138 -14.99 16.34 6.38
C THR A 138 -16.39 15.77 6.53
N ASP A 139 -16.68 14.64 5.88
CA ASP A 139 -18.00 13.99 5.95
C ASP A 139 -17.93 12.68 6.73
N TYR A 140 -17.29 11.64 6.19
CA TYR A 140 -17.38 10.29 6.77
C TYR A 140 -16.89 10.20 8.22
N HIS A 141 -15.77 10.84 8.55
CA HIS A 141 -15.21 10.80 9.91
C HIS A 141 -16.02 11.61 10.92
N GLN A 142 -16.79 12.60 10.46
CA GLN A 142 -17.49 13.55 11.34
C GLN A 142 -18.96 13.16 11.60
N ARG A 143 -19.60 12.51 10.65
CA ARG A 143 -21.01 12.13 10.81
C ARG A 143 -21.19 11.01 11.83
N GLN A 144 -22.31 11.03 12.54
CA GLN A 144 -22.68 9.97 13.48
C GLN A 144 -22.83 8.63 12.76
N HIS A 145 -22.14 7.61 13.23
CA HIS A 145 -22.24 6.27 12.67
C HIS A 145 -23.35 5.48 13.36
N SER A 146 -24.31 4.92 12.59
CA SER A 146 -25.52 4.28 13.08
C SER A 146 -25.27 3.15 14.10
N SER A 147 -24.19 2.37 13.95
CA SER A 147 -23.89 1.25 14.85
C SER A 147 -23.16 1.64 16.12
N THR A 148 -22.58 2.84 16.19
CA THR A 148 -21.78 3.27 17.35
C THR A 148 -22.39 4.44 18.10
N GLY A 149 -23.37 5.12 17.50
CA GLY A 149 -24.03 6.29 18.07
C GLY A 149 -23.18 7.55 18.15
N VAL A 150 -21.91 7.47 17.71
CA VAL A 150 -20.94 8.60 17.71
C VAL A 150 -20.16 8.63 16.40
N SER A 151 -19.49 9.75 16.12
CA SER A 151 -18.68 9.84 14.91
C SER A 151 -17.43 8.96 14.99
N PRO A 152 -16.94 8.42 13.85
CA PRO A 152 -15.71 7.63 13.82
C PRO A 152 -14.52 8.37 14.43
N GLN A 153 -14.40 9.67 14.19
CA GLN A 153 -13.32 10.50 14.70
C GLN A 153 -13.37 10.61 16.23
N ALA A 154 -14.54 10.92 16.80
CA ALA A 154 -14.71 11.04 18.25
C ALA A 154 -14.41 9.72 18.97
N ARG A 155 -14.93 8.59 18.42
CA ARG A 155 -14.67 7.26 18.98
C ARG A 155 -13.21 6.84 18.90
N TYR A 156 -12.52 7.18 17.81
CA TYR A 156 -11.10 6.93 17.66
C TYR A 156 -10.27 7.73 18.68
N GLN A 157 -10.59 9.01 18.85
CA GLN A 157 -9.92 9.88 19.83
C GLN A 157 -10.13 9.42 21.28
N ALA A 158 -11.33 8.96 21.63
CA ALA A 158 -11.62 8.42 22.95
C ALA A 158 -10.76 7.18 23.30
N ALA A 159 -10.27 6.46 22.28
CA ALA A 159 -9.39 5.30 22.45
C ALA A 159 -7.90 5.63 22.26
N ALA A 160 -7.50 6.92 22.26
CA ALA A 160 -6.14 7.36 21.94
C ALA A 160 -5.06 6.71 22.80
N ALA A 161 -5.33 6.49 24.10
CA ALA A 161 -4.40 5.84 25.05
C ALA A 161 -4.08 4.37 24.68
N LEU A 162 -4.89 3.71 23.84
CA LEU A 162 -4.70 2.33 23.40
C LEU A 162 -3.94 2.23 22.08
N LEU A 163 -3.69 3.35 21.42
CA LEU A 163 -3.01 3.38 20.13
C LEU A 163 -1.52 3.06 20.30
N ARG A 164 -1.01 2.28 19.36
CA ARG A 164 0.41 1.98 19.25
C ARG A 164 0.97 2.75 18.07
N TYR A 165 2.12 3.36 18.24
CA TYR A 165 2.83 4.05 17.18
C TYR A 165 4.19 3.39 16.95
N PRO A 166 4.76 3.49 15.75
CA PRO A 166 6.16 3.17 15.53
C PRO A 166 7.05 4.00 16.45
N GLU A 167 8.21 3.48 16.80
CA GLU A 167 9.20 4.25 17.56
C GLU A 167 9.57 5.53 16.78
N LYS A 168 9.70 6.64 17.52
CA LYS A 168 10.05 7.93 16.93
C LYS A 168 11.42 7.85 16.26
N GLY A 169 11.52 8.32 15.02
CA GLY A 169 12.76 8.32 14.24
C GLY A 169 13.05 7.04 13.46
N VAL A 170 12.24 5.99 13.62
CA VAL A 170 12.38 4.78 12.79
C VAL A 170 11.81 5.03 11.40
N ASP A 171 12.67 4.85 10.40
CA ASP A 171 12.24 4.87 9.00
C ASP A 171 11.50 3.57 8.67
N LEU A 172 10.21 3.68 8.39
CA LEU A 172 9.37 2.53 8.02
C LEU A 172 9.49 2.15 6.53
N GLU A 173 10.03 3.03 5.68
CA GLU A 173 10.13 2.80 4.23
C GLU A 173 10.78 1.45 3.89
N PRO A 174 11.95 1.08 4.47
CA PRO A 174 12.62 -0.17 4.14
C PRO A 174 11.83 -1.43 4.51
N LEU A 175 10.89 -1.35 5.46
CA LEU A 175 10.04 -2.48 5.84
C LEU A 175 9.09 -2.88 4.71
N PHE A 176 8.68 -1.90 3.89
CA PHE A 176 7.76 -2.08 2.77
C PHE A 176 8.46 -2.33 1.44
N TYR A 177 9.80 -2.36 1.40
CA TYR A 177 10.53 -2.65 0.18
C TYR A 177 10.26 -4.06 -0.32
N LEU A 178 9.93 -4.17 -1.60
CA LEU A 178 9.88 -5.48 -2.26
C LEU A 178 11.26 -6.12 -2.26
N ARG A 179 11.28 -7.44 -2.11
CA ARG A 179 12.48 -8.26 -2.11
C ARG A 179 12.46 -9.18 -3.31
N LEU A 180 13.49 -9.09 -4.15
CA LEU A 180 13.57 -9.83 -5.39
C LEU A 180 14.96 -10.44 -5.55
N ASP A 181 15.04 -11.76 -5.57
CA ASP A 181 16.30 -12.44 -5.80
C ASP A 181 16.70 -12.39 -7.28
N ARG A 182 17.95 -12.07 -7.56
CA ARG A 182 18.55 -12.01 -8.88
C ARG A 182 19.96 -12.58 -8.86
N THR A 183 20.38 -13.19 -9.99
CA THR A 183 21.78 -13.55 -10.21
C THR A 183 22.44 -12.39 -10.97
N VAL A 184 23.60 -11.96 -10.47
CA VAL A 184 24.39 -10.91 -11.11
C VAL A 184 25.04 -11.48 -12.38
N ARG A 185 24.83 -10.81 -13.51
CA ARG A 185 25.42 -11.22 -14.79
C ARG A 185 26.95 -11.07 -14.75
N LYS A 186 27.65 -11.75 -15.67
CA LYS A 186 29.11 -11.61 -15.85
C LYS A 186 29.55 -10.15 -16.11
N SER A 187 28.67 -9.36 -16.72
CA SER A 187 28.87 -7.93 -16.95
C SER A 187 28.71 -7.04 -15.69
N GLY A 188 28.42 -7.61 -14.51
CA GLY A 188 28.26 -6.83 -13.29
C GLY A 188 26.91 -6.12 -13.18
N VAL A 189 25.88 -6.59 -13.90
CA VAL A 189 24.56 -5.98 -13.86
C VAL A 189 23.47 -6.95 -13.41
N VAL A 190 22.39 -6.40 -12.86
CA VAL A 190 21.13 -7.10 -12.56
C VAL A 190 19.98 -6.44 -13.29
N ARG A 191 18.94 -7.22 -13.64
CA ARG A 191 17.73 -6.69 -14.29
C ARG A 191 16.60 -6.55 -13.27
N LEU A 192 15.99 -5.37 -13.24
CA LEU A 192 14.76 -5.09 -12.47
C LEU A 192 13.72 -4.47 -13.41
N GLY A 193 12.69 -5.26 -13.77
CA GLY A 193 11.76 -4.87 -14.83
C GLY A 193 12.49 -4.72 -16.17
N ASN A 194 12.34 -3.54 -16.79
CA ASN A 194 13.02 -3.20 -18.07
C ASN A 194 14.32 -2.42 -17.89
N VAL A 195 14.76 -2.21 -16.65
CA VAL A 195 15.97 -1.44 -16.35
C VAL A 195 17.09 -2.37 -15.88
N PHE A 196 18.30 -2.12 -16.38
CA PHE A 196 19.52 -2.75 -15.89
C PHE A 196 20.16 -1.85 -14.83
N TYR A 197 20.68 -2.48 -13.78
CA TYR A 197 21.35 -1.80 -12.68
C TYR A 197 22.76 -2.37 -12.51
N GLU A 198 23.73 -1.50 -12.37
CA GLU A 198 25.11 -1.85 -12.03
C GLU A 198 25.21 -2.21 -10.54
N VAL A 199 25.96 -3.25 -10.26
CA VAL A 199 26.27 -3.73 -8.91
C VAL A 199 27.76 -3.98 -8.78
N PRO A 200 28.33 -4.04 -7.56
CA PRO A 200 29.74 -4.28 -7.35
C PRO A 200 30.26 -5.52 -8.08
N LEU A 201 31.43 -5.41 -8.72
CA LEU A 201 32.00 -6.46 -9.58
C LEU A 201 32.29 -7.78 -8.83
N HIS A 202 32.59 -7.72 -7.54
CA HIS A 202 32.83 -8.90 -6.70
C HIS A 202 31.57 -9.74 -6.50
N LEU A 203 30.39 -9.24 -6.83
CA LEU A 203 29.12 -9.98 -6.78
C LEU A 203 28.78 -10.71 -8.08
N ARG A 204 29.62 -10.65 -9.12
CA ARG A 204 29.41 -11.34 -10.40
C ARG A 204 29.18 -12.82 -10.21
N GLY A 205 28.15 -13.34 -10.88
CA GLY A 205 27.74 -14.75 -10.78
C GLY A 205 27.03 -15.12 -9.49
N LEU A 206 27.02 -14.26 -8.47
CA LEU A 206 26.40 -14.54 -7.19
C LEU A 206 24.89 -14.19 -7.22
N ARG A 207 24.14 -14.85 -6.35
CA ARG A 207 22.74 -14.56 -6.08
C ARG A 207 22.64 -13.44 -5.06
N VAL A 208 21.97 -12.37 -5.41
CA VAL A 208 21.73 -11.19 -4.57
C VAL A 208 20.24 -10.95 -4.42
N GLN A 209 19.84 -10.29 -3.32
CA GLN A 209 18.49 -9.83 -3.10
C GLN A 209 18.44 -8.33 -3.36
N LEU A 210 17.61 -7.91 -4.30
CA LEU A 210 17.29 -6.50 -4.52
C LEU A 210 16.14 -6.10 -3.58
N ARG A 211 16.29 -4.98 -2.89
CA ARG A 211 15.24 -4.37 -2.07
C ARG A 211 14.97 -2.96 -2.57
N PHE A 212 13.70 -2.65 -2.83
CA PHE A 212 13.32 -1.37 -3.45
C PHE A 212 11.86 -1.03 -3.19
N ASP A 213 11.56 0.26 -3.21
CA ASP A 213 10.17 0.74 -3.26
C ASP A 213 9.61 0.50 -4.68
N PRO A 214 8.55 -0.30 -4.84
CA PRO A 214 7.98 -0.59 -6.15
C PRO A 214 7.40 0.65 -6.85
N CYS A 215 6.94 1.64 -6.07
CA CYS A 215 6.30 2.85 -6.60
C CYS A 215 7.34 3.87 -7.09
N LYS A 216 8.45 4.02 -6.38
CA LYS A 216 9.43 5.09 -6.66
C LYS A 216 10.68 4.58 -7.38
N ARG A 217 11.15 3.37 -7.11
CA ARG A 217 12.39 2.76 -7.65
C ARG A 217 13.61 3.69 -7.70
N THR A 218 13.60 4.76 -6.94
CA THR A 218 14.70 5.74 -6.87
C THR A 218 15.89 5.19 -6.12
N ARG A 219 15.65 4.24 -5.22
CA ARG A 219 16.66 3.57 -4.40
C ARG A 219 16.49 2.06 -4.54
N VAL A 220 17.49 1.39 -5.08
CA VAL A 220 17.56 -0.08 -5.19
C VAL A 220 18.74 -0.55 -4.38
N GLU A 221 18.48 -1.28 -3.31
CA GLU A 221 19.50 -1.85 -2.43
C GLU A 221 19.87 -3.25 -2.90
N VAL A 222 21.16 -3.56 -2.87
CA VAL A 222 21.72 -4.89 -3.14
C VAL A 222 22.11 -5.52 -1.82
N TRP A 223 21.58 -6.68 -1.54
CA TRP A 223 21.85 -7.48 -0.35
C TRP A 223 22.43 -8.83 -0.76
N HIS A 224 23.49 -9.26 -0.08
CA HIS A 224 24.09 -10.57 -0.28
C HIS A 224 24.25 -11.27 1.05
N GLN A 225 23.80 -12.52 1.15
CA GLN A 225 23.82 -13.33 2.40
C GLN A 225 23.26 -12.58 3.62
N GLY A 226 22.14 -11.84 3.43
CA GLY A 226 21.47 -11.09 4.49
C GLY A 226 22.14 -9.77 4.90
N LYS A 227 23.26 -9.38 4.28
CA LYS A 227 23.98 -8.13 4.55
C LYS A 227 23.79 -7.14 3.41
N PHE A 228 23.68 -5.86 3.74
CA PHE A 228 23.69 -4.78 2.76
C PHE A 228 25.06 -4.73 2.07
N ALA A 229 25.07 -4.77 0.75
CA ALA A 229 26.30 -4.74 -0.05
C ALA A 229 26.52 -3.38 -0.71
N SER A 230 25.48 -2.81 -1.34
CA SER A 230 25.58 -1.52 -2.04
C SER A 230 24.21 -0.99 -2.43
N LEU A 231 24.18 0.25 -2.95
CA LEU A 231 23.11 0.74 -3.80
C LEU A 231 23.41 0.38 -5.26
N ALA A 232 22.41 -0.14 -5.97
CA ALA A 232 22.50 -0.37 -7.40
C ALA A 232 22.26 0.93 -8.18
N ARG A 233 23.01 1.19 -9.25
CA ARG A 233 22.87 2.37 -10.11
C ARG A 233 22.24 1.97 -11.43
N PRO A 234 21.23 2.71 -11.94
CA PRO A 234 20.71 2.44 -13.27
C PRO A 234 21.82 2.55 -14.31
N VAL A 235 21.89 1.59 -15.23
CA VAL A 235 22.84 1.65 -16.35
C VAL A 235 22.39 2.75 -17.30
N ASN A 236 23.25 3.74 -17.51
CA ASN A 236 23.02 4.78 -18.51
C ASN A 236 23.58 4.30 -19.85
N VAL A 237 22.71 3.84 -20.75
CA VAL A 237 23.08 3.29 -22.06
C VAL A 237 23.80 4.32 -22.92
N HIS A 238 23.53 5.63 -22.74
CA HIS A 238 24.18 6.70 -23.51
C HIS A 238 25.61 6.99 -23.06
N LEU A 239 25.98 6.72 -21.81
CA LEU A 239 27.36 6.91 -21.35
C LEU A 239 28.29 5.74 -21.77
N ASN A 240 27.72 4.52 -21.89
CA ASN A 240 28.52 3.35 -22.28
C ASN A 240 28.84 3.29 -23.78
N SER A 241 28.21 4.07 -24.63
CA SER A 241 28.55 4.20 -26.05
C SER A 241 29.73 5.17 -26.33
N GLN A 242 30.23 5.84 -25.29
CA GLN A 242 31.34 6.81 -25.40
C GLN A 242 32.66 6.30 -24.79
N ILE A 243 32.69 5.07 -24.32
CA ILE A 243 33.95 4.45 -23.87
C ILE A 243 34.56 3.74 -25.08
N PRO A 244 35.79 4.16 -25.55
CA PRO A 244 36.45 3.58 -26.70
C PRO A 244 36.84 2.11 -26.47
#